data_8179e990adbdbeb185c03290fa16822b
#
_entry.id   8179e990adbdbeb185c03290fa16822b
#
_cell.length_a   1.000
_cell.length_b   1.000
_cell.length_c   1.000
_cell.angle_alpha   90.00
_cell.angle_beta   90.00
_cell.angle_gamma   90.00
#
_symmetry.space_group_name_H-M   'P 1'
#
loop_
_entity.id
_entity.type
_entity.pdbx_description
1 polymer ?
#
loop_
_entity_poly.entity_id
_entity_poly.type
_entity_poly.pdbx_seq_one_letter_code
_entity_poly.pdbx_strand_id
1 'polypeptide(L)'
;MKRGLLIVFEGIDGCGKSTQLRMLAERLRASGASVVETKEPTNGAVGKRIREMAQSGNAVAPEEELAWFIEDRREHVSDPLEPELAQGSIILCDRYWLSTVAYQGARGFATDEIMRNSEAEFPIPDLALIFEITADEGLARVNARGGVSEPVFEEIEFQKKVEKNFAALERGWIVRVNARPAVEVIHDDVVDRVRALGVLID
;
A
#
# COMPACT_ATOMS: atom_id res chain seq x y z
N MET A 1 12.07 -18.16 -17.16
CA MET A 1 10.82 -18.21 -16.37
C MET A 1 10.10 -16.89 -16.60
N LYS A 2 8.75 -16.86 -16.50
CA LYS A 2 7.98 -15.61 -16.57
C LYS A 2 8.26 -14.80 -15.32
N ARG A 3 8.44 -13.47 -15.43
CA ARG A 3 8.55 -12.57 -14.27
C ARG A 3 7.32 -12.71 -13.37
N GLY A 4 7.51 -12.68 -12.07
CA GLY A 4 6.44 -12.63 -11.09
C GLY A 4 5.58 -11.36 -11.20
N LEU A 5 4.56 -11.25 -10.36
CA LEU A 5 3.63 -10.14 -10.33
C LEU A 5 3.79 -9.33 -9.03
N LEU A 6 3.75 -8.01 -9.15
CA LEU A 6 3.68 -7.08 -8.01
C LEU A 6 2.26 -6.53 -7.90
N ILE A 7 1.56 -6.91 -6.84
CA ILE A 7 0.21 -6.46 -6.52
C ILE A 7 0.29 -5.63 -5.24
N VAL A 8 -0.11 -4.37 -5.31
CA VAL A 8 -0.03 -3.47 -4.17
C VAL A 8 -1.42 -3.11 -3.64
N PHE A 9 -1.53 -3.01 -2.33
CA PHE A 9 -2.75 -2.69 -1.59
C PHE A 9 -2.61 -1.29 -1.01
N GLU A 10 -3.42 -0.36 -1.47
CA GLU A 10 -3.30 1.05 -1.18
C GLU A 10 -4.60 1.64 -0.61
N GLY A 11 -4.50 2.80 0.01
CA GLY A 11 -5.63 3.50 0.62
C GLY A 11 -5.33 3.97 2.04
N ILE A 12 -6.24 4.71 2.62
CA ILE A 12 -6.12 5.27 3.98
C ILE A 12 -6.13 4.18 5.06
N ASP A 13 -5.83 4.55 6.29
CA ASP A 13 -5.89 3.61 7.41
C ASP A 13 -7.33 3.19 7.72
N GLY A 14 -7.50 1.96 8.19
CA GLY A 14 -8.82 1.39 8.45
C GLY A 14 -9.58 0.86 7.24
N CYS A 15 -9.11 1.06 5.99
CA CYS A 15 -9.82 0.61 4.79
C CYS A 15 -9.79 -0.92 4.55
N GLY A 16 -8.99 -1.71 5.30
CA GLY A 16 -9.02 -3.17 5.24
C GLY A 16 -7.93 -3.83 4.37
N LYS A 17 -6.95 -3.07 3.86
CA LYS A 17 -5.82 -3.57 3.05
C LYS A 17 -5.21 -4.87 3.56
N SER A 18 -4.68 -4.85 4.78
CA SER A 18 -3.95 -5.99 5.37
C SER A 18 -4.84 -7.23 5.55
N THR A 19 -6.14 -7.06 5.74
CA THR A 19 -7.11 -8.17 5.81
C THR A 19 -7.25 -8.82 4.44
N GLN A 20 -7.47 -8.02 3.41
CA GLN A 20 -7.65 -8.51 2.05
C GLN A 20 -6.38 -9.11 1.48
N LEU A 21 -5.22 -8.50 1.78
CA LEU A 21 -3.92 -9.03 1.39
C LEU A 21 -3.71 -10.45 1.94
N ARG A 22 -3.93 -10.65 3.25
CA ARG A 22 -3.76 -11.96 3.89
C ARG A 22 -4.72 -13.00 3.31
N MET A 23 -6.00 -12.66 3.13
CA MET A 23 -7.00 -13.57 2.53
C MET A 23 -6.60 -13.96 1.11
N LEU A 24 -6.12 -13.00 0.30
CA LEU A 24 -5.63 -13.29 -1.05
C LEU A 24 -4.39 -14.16 -1.04
N ALA A 25 -3.45 -13.91 -0.12
CA ALA A 25 -2.23 -14.71 0.03
C ALA A 25 -2.56 -16.18 0.34
N GLU A 26 -3.49 -16.41 1.29
CA GLU A 26 -3.95 -17.76 1.65
C GLU A 26 -4.57 -18.47 0.44
N ARG A 27 -5.42 -17.79 -0.30
CA ARG A 27 -6.09 -18.36 -1.48
C ARG A 27 -5.13 -18.66 -2.63
N LEU A 28 -4.20 -17.76 -2.92
CA LEU A 28 -3.16 -17.97 -3.94
C LEU A 28 -2.26 -19.16 -3.60
N ARG A 29 -1.84 -19.27 -2.33
CA ARG A 29 -1.03 -20.42 -1.86
C ARG A 29 -1.80 -21.74 -1.96
N ALA A 30 -3.09 -21.74 -1.64
CA ALA A 30 -3.94 -22.92 -1.79
C ALA A 30 -4.03 -23.38 -3.27
N SER A 31 -3.95 -22.44 -4.21
CA SER A 31 -3.88 -22.72 -5.66
C SER A 31 -2.47 -23.07 -6.15
N GLY A 32 -1.48 -23.21 -5.26
CA GLY A 32 -0.11 -23.63 -5.58
C GLY A 32 0.84 -22.50 -6.01
N ALA A 33 0.45 -21.23 -5.89
CA ALA A 33 1.31 -20.10 -6.23
C ALA A 33 2.40 -19.86 -5.17
N SER A 34 3.59 -19.42 -5.62
CA SER A 34 4.61 -18.84 -4.74
C SER A 34 4.20 -17.42 -4.38
N VAL A 35 3.95 -17.12 -3.10
CA VAL A 35 3.45 -15.83 -2.63
C VAL A 35 4.33 -15.26 -1.55
N VAL A 36 4.78 -14.03 -1.77
CA VAL A 36 5.51 -13.22 -0.78
C VAL A 36 4.61 -12.09 -0.30
N GLU A 37 4.39 -12.03 1.01
CA GLU A 37 3.69 -10.93 1.68
C GLU A 37 4.71 -9.94 2.24
N THR A 38 4.54 -8.68 1.93
CA THR A 38 5.42 -7.61 2.41
C THR A 38 4.65 -6.32 2.65
N LYS A 39 5.31 -5.31 3.18
CA LYS A 39 4.72 -4.01 3.48
C LYS A 39 5.73 -2.88 3.51
N GLU A 40 5.25 -1.66 3.35
CA GLU A 40 5.99 -0.43 3.65
C GLU A 40 5.24 0.41 4.72
N PRO A 41 5.94 1.06 5.65
CA PRO A 41 7.38 0.96 5.88
C PRO A 41 7.82 -0.46 6.27
N THR A 42 9.02 -0.87 5.81
CA THR A 42 9.55 -2.22 6.02
C THR A 42 9.94 -2.49 7.48
N ASN A 43 10.34 -3.72 7.80
CA ASN A 43 10.91 -4.04 9.12
C ASN A 43 12.41 -3.73 9.22
N GLY A 44 13.03 -3.16 8.17
CA GLY A 44 14.40 -2.70 8.13
C GLY A 44 14.66 -1.52 9.09
N ALA A 45 15.90 -1.04 9.13
CA ALA A 45 16.31 0.03 10.04
C ALA A 45 15.55 1.34 9.76
N VAL A 46 15.45 1.71 8.47
CA VAL A 46 14.76 2.93 8.04
C VAL A 46 13.25 2.82 8.29
N GLY A 47 12.63 1.68 7.94
CA GLY A 47 11.21 1.47 8.20
C GLY A 47 10.85 1.48 9.69
N LYS A 48 11.73 1.00 10.58
CA LYS A 48 11.57 1.14 12.03
C LYS A 48 11.59 2.61 12.45
N ARG A 49 12.55 3.37 11.94
CA ARG A 49 12.68 4.81 12.21
C ARG A 49 11.42 5.58 11.82
N ILE A 50 10.83 5.27 10.66
CA ILE A 50 9.57 5.88 10.20
C ILE A 50 8.44 5.54 11.18
N ARG A 51 8.30 4.28 11.62
CA ARG A 51 7.24 3.89 12.58
C ARG A 51 7.43 4.53 13.95
N GLU A 52 8.66 4.62 14.44
CA GLU A 52 8.98 5.31 15.71
C GLU A 52 8.58 6.78 15.64
N MET A 53 8.89 7.46 14.54
CA MET A 53 8.46 8.84 14.29
C MET A 53 6.93 8.95 14.30
N ALA A 54 6.24 8.10 13.55
CA ALA A 54 4.78 8.10 13.45
C ALA A 54 4.10 7.91 14.84
N GLN A 55 4.63 7.00 15.66
CA GLN A 55 4.10 6.66 16.99
C GLN A 55 4.47 7.67 18.07
N SER A 56 5.61 8.34 17.95
CA SER A 56 6.07 9.32 18.94
C SER A 56 5.25 10.61 18.97
N GLY A 57 4.49 10.88 17.90
CA GLY A 57 3.80 12.16 17.68
C GLY A 57 4.73 13.32 17.31
N ASN A 58 6.03 13.06 17.17
CA ASN A 58 7.04 14.06 16.83
C ASN A 58 7.35 13.99 15.33
N ALA A 59 6.60 14.74 14.53
CA ALA A 59 6.88 14.83 13.10
C ALA A 59 8.26 15.44 12.84
N VAL A 60 8.94 14.92 11.83
CA VAL A 60 10.16 15.53 11.28
C VAL A 60 9.81 16.50 10.15
N ALA A 61 10.81 17.18 9.58
CA ALA A 61 10.59 18.02 8.40
C ALA A 61 10.02 17.15 7.24
N PRO A 62 9.03 17.65 6.47
CA PRO A 62 8.42 16.89 5.39
C PRO A 62 9.42 16.32 4.37
N GLU A 63 10.48 17.06 4.07
CA GLU A 63 11.55 16.64 3.17
C GLU A 63 12.34 15.45 3.74
N GLU A 64 12.58 15.45 5.04
CA GLU A 64 13.26 14.35 5.73
C GLU A 64 12.35 13.11 5.78
N GLU A 65 11.06 13.30 6.06
CA GLU A 65 10.06 12.23 6.02
C GLU A 65 10.02 11.57 4.63
N LEU A 66 9.92 12.36 3.56
CA LEU A 66 9.94 11.87 2.18
C LEU A 66 11.23 11.10 1.87
N ALA A 67 12.39 11.62 2.27
CA ALA A 67 13.68 10.98 2.04
C ALA A 67 13.74 9.59 2.72
N TRP A 68 13.22 9.43 3.95
CA TRP A 68 13.19 8.14 4.62
C TRP A 68 12.27 7.13 3.91
N PHE A 69 11.10 7.55 3.43
CA PHE A 69 10.23 6.65 2.66
C PHE A 69 10.87 6.18 1.34
N ILE A 70 11.64 7.06 0.67
CA ILE A 70 12.38 6.69 -0.54
C ILE A 70 13.52 5.73 -0.21
N GLU A 71 14.28 5.98 0.87
CA GLU A 71 15.37 5.12 1.31
C GLU A 71 14.88 3.72 1.70
N ASP A 72 13.84 3.63 2.53
CA ASP A 72 13.21 2.36 2.94
C ASP A 72 12.76 1.54 1.71
N ARG A 73 12.19 2.22 0.72
CA ARG A 73 11.75 1.57 -0.53
C ARG A 73 12.91 1.10 -1.39
N ARG A 74 14.02 1.84 -1.48
CA ARG A 74 15.21 1.39 -2.20
C ARG A 74 15.75 0.09 -1.63
N GLU A 75 15.83 -0.02 -0.30
CA GLU A 75 16.21 -1.26 0.37
C GLU A 75 15.19 -2.36 0.07
N HIS A 76 13.90 -2.09 0.18
CA HIS A 76 12.81 -3.04 -0.05
C HIS A 76 12.79 -3.56 -1.51
N VAL A 77 13.02 -2.68 -2.48
CA VAL A 77 13.05 -3.07 -3.90
C VAL A 77 14.26 -3.94 -4.20
N SER A 78 15.45 -3.58 -3.68
CA SER A 78 16.67 -4.36 -3.89
C SER A 78 16.60 -5.75 -3.23
N ASP A 79 15.93 -5.85 -2.08
CA ASP A 79 15.69 -7.08 -1.33
C ASP A 79 14.45 -6.89 -0.42
N PRO A 80 13.34 -7.64 -0.60
CA PRO A 80 13.22 -8.86 -1.45
C PRO A 80 12.54 -8.67 -2.82
N LEU A 81 12.03 -7.48 -3.20
CA LEU A 81 11.09 -7.36 -4.31
C LEU A 81 11.67 -7.86 -5.64
N GLU A 82 12.78 -7.30 -6.11
CA GLU A 82 13.36 -7.68 -7.41
C GLU A 82 13.81 -9.15 -7.47
N PRO A 83 14.50 -9.71 -6.46
CA PRO A 83 14.83 -11.12 -6.44
C PRO A 83 13.63 -12.04 -6.54
N GLU A 84 12.55 -11.77 -5.80
CA GLU A 84 11.34 -12.59 -5.80
C GLU A 84 10.57 -12.48 -7.12
N LEU A 85 10.47 -11.26 -7.68
CA LEU A 85 9.88 -11.07 -9.02
C LEU A 85 10.66 -11.84 -10.09
N ALA A 86 12.00 -11.87 -10.00
CA ALA A 86 12.84 -12.61 -10.94
C ALA A 86 12.62 -14.12 -10.84
N GLN A 87 12.28 -14.64 -9.65
CA GLN A 87 11.95 -16.05 -9.42
C GLN A 87 10.55 -16.44 -9.87
N GLY A 88 9.68 -15.45 -10.21
CA GLY A 88 8.30 -15.69 -10.64
C GLY A 88 7.29 -15.69 -9.50
N SER A 89 7.65 -15.22 -8.30
CA SER A 89 6.75 -15.10 -7.16
C SER A 89 5.69 -14.02 -7.38
N ILE A 90 4.50 -14.21 -6.79
CA ILE A 90 3.48 -13.17 -6.66
C ILE A 90 3.76 -12.41 -5.36
N ILE A 91 4.08 -11.13 -5.48
CA ILE A 91 4.33 -10.25 -4.34
C ILE A 91 3.05 -9.49 -4.03
N LEU A 92 2.58 -9.59 -2.79
CA LEU A 92 1.48 -8.81 -2.23
C LEU A 92 2.08 -7.81 -1.24
N CYS A 93 1.98 -6.52 -1.57
CA CYS A 93 2.59 -5.44 -0.78
C CYS A 93 1.52 -4.54 -0.17
N ASP A 94 1.48 -4.45 1.18
CA ASP A 94 0.63 -3.48 1.90
C ASP A 94 1.33 -2.12 1.93
N ARG A 95 0.85 -1.19 1.13
CA ARG A 95 1.43 0.11 0.79
C ARG A 95 2.70 0.00 -0.08
N TYR A 96 2.82 0.93 -0.98
CA TYR A 96 3.96 1.13 -1.84
C TYR A 96 4.09 2.64 -2.17
N TRP A 97 4.73 3.01 -3.28
CA TRP A 97 4.97 4.43 -3.58
C TRP A 97 3.71 5.27 -3.86
N LEU A 98 2.53 4.68 -4.16
CA LEU A 98 1.28 5.44 -4.23
C LEU A 98 0.88 6.01 -2.85
N SER A 99 1.19 5.30 -1.76
CA SER A 99 1.06 5.86 -0.41
C SER A 99 1.94 7.10 -0.24
N THR A 100 3.19 7.09 -0.73
CA THR A 100 4.06 8.27 -0.67
C THR A 100 3.47 9.44 -1.47
N VAL A 101 2.94 9.19 -2.67
CA VAL A 101 2.26 10.23 -3.47
C VAL A 101 1.11 10.85 -2.68
N ALA A 102 0.26 10.02 -2.06
CA ALA A 102 -0.93 10.50 -1.35
C ALA A 102 -0.59 11.23 -0.05
N TYR A 103 0.29 10.66 0.78
CA TYR A 103 0.64 11.20 2.10
C TYR A 103 1.55 12.43 1.99
N GLN A 104 2.57 12.39 1.15
CA GLN A 104 3.47 13.54 0.96
C GLN A 104 2.77 14.66 0.18
N GLY A 105 1.86 14.33 -0.72
CA GLY A 105 0.94 15.30 -1.30
C GLY A 105 0.09 16.04 -0.26
N ALA A 106 -0.36 15.34 0.79
CA ALA A 106 -1.07 15.96 1.92
C ALA A 106 -0.15 16.86 2.78
N ARG A 107 1.18 16.61 2.76
CA ARG A 107 2.22 17.48 3.35
C ARG A 107 2.52 18.72 2.50
N GLY A 108 2.03 18.79 1.25
CA GLY A 108 2.21 19.94 0.36
C GLY A 108 3.17 19.72 -0.81
N PHE A 109 3.71 18.52 -0.99
CA PHE A 109 4.52 18.21 -2.17
C PHE A 109 3.68 18.07 -3.42
N ALA A 110 4.27 18.33 -4.57
CA ALA A 110 3.64 18.13 -5.87
C ALA A 110 3.46 16.62 -6.16
N THR A 111 2.21 16.14 -6.12
CA THR A 111 1.88 14.72 -6.33
C THR A 111 2.38 14.20 -7.67
N ASP A 112 2.28 14.99 -8.74
CA ASP A 112 2.75 14.62 -10.08
C ASP A 112 4.27 14.46 -10.16
N GLU A 113 5.02 15.21 -9.35
CA GLU A 113 6.47 15.08 -9.30
C GLU A 113 6.87 13.79 -8.59
N ILE A 114 6.28 13.51 -7.41
CA ILE A 114 6.52 12.26 -6.70
C ILE A 114 6.14 11.07 -7.58
N MET A 115 5.01 11.14 -8.28
CA MET A 115 4.53 10.10 -9.18
C MET A 115 5.55 9.81 -10.28
N ARG A 116 5.99 10.85 -11.03
CA ARG A 116 6.98 10.70 -12.11
C ARG A 116 8.30 10.14 -11.61
N ASN A 117 8.80 10.64 -10.48
CA ASN A 117 10.06 10.19 -9.91
C ASN A 117 9.96 8.72 -9.47
N SER A 118 8.84 8.32 -8.86
CA SER A 118 8.61 6.94 -8.45
C SER A 118 8.47 5.98 -9.63
N GLU A 119 7.76 6.37 -10.69
CA GLU A 119 7.65 5.59 -11.94
C GLU A 119 9.00 5.42 -12.65
N ALA A 120 9.91 6.38 -12.52
CA ALA A 120 11.24 6.31 -13.11
C ALA A 120 12.23 5.45 -12.31
N GLU A 121 12.06 5.37 -10.99
CA GLU A 121 13.03 4.75 -10.09
C GLU A 121 12.63 3.34 -9.64
N PHE A 122 11.32 3.07 -9.47
CA PHE A 122 10.84 1.85 -8.84
C PHE A 122 10.00 0.98 -9.79
N PRO A 123 9.93 -0.33 -9.57
CA PRO A 123 9.03 -1.21 -10.31
C PRO A 123 7.58 -0.69 -10.30
N ILE A 124 6.99 -0.60 -11.49
CA ILE A 124 5.56 -0.29 -11.61
C ILE A 124 4.77 -1.54 -11.22
N PRO A 125 3.76 -1.43 -10.34
CA PRO A 125 2.90 -2.54 -10.00
C PRO A 125 2.16 -3.11 -11.23
N ASP A 126 1.99 -4.42 -11.27
CA ASP A 126 1.12 -5.07 -12.27
C ASP A 126 -0.36 -4.77 -11.96
N LEU A 127 -0.67 -4.54 -10.67
CA LEU A 127 -1.98 -4.12 -10.18
C LEU A 127 -1.85 -3.33 -8.87
N ALA A 128 -2.47 -2.16 -8.79
CA ALA A 128 -2.67 -1.45 -7.54
C ALA A 128 -4.16 -1.41 -7.19
N LEU A 129 -4.50 -1.98 -6.04
CA LEU A 129 -5.84 -1.99 -5.48
C LEU A 129 -5.96 -0.83 -4.48
N ILE A 130 -6.67 0.24 -4.85
CA ILE A 130 -6.96 1.36 -3.93
C ILE A 130 -8.29 1.11 -3.26
N PHE A 131 -8.25 0.84 -1.95
CA PHE A 131 -9.41 0.60 -1.11
C PHE A 131 -10.05 1.91 -0.68
N GLU A 132 -11.29 2.16 -1.11
CA GLU A 132 -11.99 3.43 -0.93
C GLU A 132 -13.00 3.36 0.21
N ILE A 133 -12.75 4.16 1.24
CA ILE A 133 -13.70 4.58 2.28
C ILE A 133 -13.43 6.04 2.59
N THR A 134 -14.32 6.71 3.33
CA THR A 134 -14.05 8.06 3.81
C THR A 134 -13.04 8.07 4.96
N ALA A 135 -12.34 9.19 5.14
CA ALA A 135 -11.41 9.36 6.26
C ALA A 135 -12.10 9.15 7.62
N ASP A 136 -13.35 9.62 7.77
CA ASP A 136 -14.14 9.43 8.99
C ASP A 136 -14.43 7.95 9.25
N GLU A 137 -14.83 7.17 8.22
CA GLU A 137 -15.04 5.72 8.32
C GLU A 137 -13.74 4.98 8.67
N GLY A 138 -12.62 5.36 8.03
CA GLY A 138 -11.30 4.78 8.27
C GLY A 138 -10.85 4.98 9.72
N LEU A 139 -10.90 6.22 10.20
CA LEU A 139 -10.51 6.56 11.56
C LEU A 139 -11.40 5.86 12.59
N ALA A 140 -12.72 5.81 12.36
CA ALA A 140 -13.63 5.07 13.24
C ALA A 140 -13.25 3.58 13.34
N ARG A 141 -12.86 2.93 12.24
CA ARG A 141 -12.40 1.53 12.22
C ARG A 141 -11.05 1.34 12.94
N VAL A 142 -10.12 2.29 12.80
CA VAL A 142 -8.83 2.28 13.52
C VAL A 142 -9.07 2.35 15.02
N ASN A 143 -9.87 3.32 15.48
CA ASN A 143 -10.19 3.50 16.89
C ASN A 143 -10.90 2.28 17.49
N ALA A 144 -11.82 1.65 16.77
CA ALA A 144 -12.55 0.47 17.23
C ALA A 144 -11.64 -0.77 17.43
N ARG A 145 -10.50 -0.86 16.73
CA ARG A 145 -9.56 -1.98 16.84
C ARG A 145 -8.59 -1.85 18.02
N GLY A 146 -8.47 -0.67 18.65
CA GLY A 146 -7.55 -0.44 19.76
C GLY A 146 -6.08 -0.67 19.40
N GLY A 147 -5.68 -0.37 18.16
CA GLY A 147 -4.31 -0.52 17.66
C GLY A 147 -3.34 0.51 18.22
N VAL A 148 -2.06 0.40 17.83
CA VAL A 148 -1.05 1.40 18.15
C VAL A 148 -1.41 2.68 17.39
N SER A 149 -1.53 3.80 18.12
CA SER A 149 -1.81 5.11 17.53
C SER A 149 -0.59 5.64 16.76
N GLU A 150 -0.86 6.25 15.62
CA GLU A 150 0.13 6.98 14.81
C GLU A 150 -0.27 8.45 14.68
N PRO A 151 -0.15 9.25 15.76
CA PRO A 151 -0.70 10.61 15.84
C PRO A 151 -0.25 11.53 14.71
N VAL A 152 0.94 11.29 14.15
CA VAL A 152 1.50 12.08 13.03
C VAL A 152 0.63 11.96 11.77
N PHE A 153 -0.08 10.85 11.61
CA PHE A 153 -0.87 10.56 10.40
C PHE A 153 -2.38 10.48 10.66
N GLU A 154 -2.83 10.39 11.93
CA GLU A 154 -4.24 10.15 12.28
C GLU A 154 -5.10 11.41 12.40
N GLU A 155 -4.55 12.61 12.17
CA GLU A 155 -5.38 13.83 12.18
C GLU A 155 -6.40 13.77 11.04
N ILE A 156 -7.70 13.95 11.36
CA ILE A 156 -8.78 13.78 10.40
C ILE A 156 -8.66 14.66 9.16
N GLU A 157 -8.26 15.94 9.33
CA GLU A 157 -8.08 16.84 8.20
C GLU A 157 -6.89 16.46 7.32
N PHE A 158 -5.87 15.86 7.90
CA PHE A 158 -4.76 15.27 7.14
C PHE A 158 -5.24 14.05 6.35
N GLN A 159 -5.97 13.13 6.98
CA GLN A 159 -6.52 11.94 6.33
C GLN A 159 -7.49 12.28 5.19
N LYS A 160 -8.30 13.34 5.30
CA LYS A 160 -9.16 13.84 4.20
C LYS A 160 -8.33 14.31 3.00
N LYS A 161 -7.17 14.94 3.22
CA LYS A 161 -6.27 15.30 2.12
C LYS A 161 -5.66 14.06 1.48
N VAL A 162 -5.26 13.07 2.27
CA VAL A 162 -4.73 11.79 1.78
C VAL A 162 -5.79 11.05 0.95
N GLU A 163 -7.04 10.95 1.45
CA GLU A 163 -8.18 10.39 0.71
C GLU A 163 -8.35 11.06 -0.65
N LYS A 164 -8.38 12.41 -0.67
CA LYS A 164 -8.50 13.18 -1.90
C LYS A 164 -7.34 12.91 -2.88
N ASN A 165 -6.12 12.80 -2.37
CA ASN A 165 -4.97 12.51 -3.21
C ASN A 165 -5.06 11.09 -3.80
N PHE A 166 -5.43 10.07 -3.02
CA PHE A 166 -5.69 8.74 -3.56
C PHE A 166 -6.78 8.76 -4.62
N ALA A 167 -7.88 9.52 -4.40
CA ALA A 167 -8.98 9.62 -5.36
C ALA A 167 -8.56 10.27 -6.69
N ALA A 168 -7.52 11.09 -6.70
CA ALA A 168 -7.00 11.73 -7.91
C ALA A 168 -6.01 10.86 -8.71
N LEU A 169 -5.54 9.73 -8.17
CA LEU A 169 -4.57 8.88 -8.86
C LEU A 169 -5.24 8.10 -9.99
N GLU A 170 -4.70 8.20 -11.20
CA GLU A 170 -5.20 7.49 -12.37
C GLU A 170 -4.06 6.89 -13.17
N ARG A 171 -4.07 5.56 -13.35
CA ARG A 171 -3.22 4.79 -14.27
C ARG A 171 -3.96 3.54 -14.69
N GLY A 172 -3.61 2.96 -15.84
CA GLY A 172 -4.27 1.76 -16.34
C GLY A 172 -4.13 0.51 -15.46
N TRP A 173 -3.16 0.51 -14.56
CA TRP A 173 -2.91 -0.55 -13.59
C TRP A 173 -3.47 -0.24 -12.19
N ILE A 174 -4.14 0.90 -12.00
CA ILE A 174 -4.84 1.26 -10.75
C ILE A 174 -6.30 0.85 -10.85
N VAL A 175 -6.78 0.14 -9.85
CA VAL A 175 -8.17 -0.30 -9.73
C VAL A 175 -8.74 0.13 -8.38
N ARG A 176 -9.97 0.65 -8.40
CA ARG A 176 -10.71 1.06 -7.22
C ARG A 176 -11.49 -0.10 -6.63
N VAL A 177 -11.39 -0.29 -5.32
CA VAL A 177 -12.12 -1.30 -4.55
C VAL A 177 -12.99 -0.60 -3.52
N ASN A 178 -14.32 -0.78 -3.60
CA ASN A 178 -15.21 -0.28 -2.57
C ASN A 178 -14.98 -1.07 -1.26
N ALA A 179 -14.47 -0.41 -0.24
CA ALA A 179 -14.11 -1.06 1.03
C ALA A 179 -15.21 -0.97 2.12
N ARG A 180 -16.46 -0.67 1.73
CA ARG A 180 -17.61 -0.60 2.65
C ARG A 180 -18.35 -1.92 2.88
N PRO A 181 -18.52 -2.78 1.87
CA PRO A 181 -19.22 -4.05 2.03
C PRO A 181 -18.60 -4.99 3.06
N ALA A 182 -19.22 -6.15 3.30
CA ALA A 182 -18.67 -7.24 4.10
C ALA A 182 -17.33 -7.71 3.53
N VAL A 183 -16.46 -8.20 4.42
CA VAL A 183 -15.07 -8.58 4.10
C VAL A 183 -15.03 -9.60 2.95
N GLU A 184 -15.95 -10.55 2.94
CA GLU A 184 -16.06 -11.61 1.94
C GLU A 184 -16.41 -11.04 0.55
N VAL A 185 -17.35 -10.09 0.49
CA VAL A 185 -17.76 -9.42 -0.76
C VAL A 185 -16.60 -8.62 -1.37
N ILE A 186 -15.86 -7.92 -0.51
CA ILE A 186 -14.64 -7.20 -0.94
C ILE A 186 -13.59 -8.21 -1.45
N HIS A 187 -13.46 -9.35 -0.76
CA HIS A 187 -12.50 -10.37 -1.14
C HIS A 187 -12.81 -10.96 -2.51
N ASP A 188 -14.06 -11.23 -2.82
CA ASP A 188 -14.48 -11.74 -4.12
C ASP A 188 -14.14 -10.74 -5.24
N ASP A 189 -14.37 -9.43 -5.04
CA ASP A 189 -13.97 -8.39 -6.01
C ASP A 189 -12.44 -8.35 -6.18
N VAL A 190 -11.67 -8.43 -5.10
CA VAL A 190 -10.20 -8.49 -5.14
C VAL A 190 -9.72 -9.69 -5.94
N VAL A 191 -10.28 -10.87 -5.69
CA VAL A 191 -9.94 -12.11 -6.41
C VAL A 191 -10.23 -11.98 -7.90
N ASP A 192 -11.38 -11.43 -8.28
CA ASP A 192 -11.75 -11.26 -9.70
C ASP A 192 -10.79 -10.31 -10.42
N ARG A 193 -10.32 -9.23 -9.76
CA ARG A 193 -9.30 -8.32 -10.30
C ARG A 193 -7.97 -9.03 -10.53
N VAL A 194 -7.55 -9.89 -9.60
CA VAL A 194 -6.30 -10.65 -9.72
C VAL A 194 -6.41 -11.74 -10.77
N ARG A 195 -7.56 -12.41 -10.89
CA ARG A 195 -7.84 -13.35 -11.99
C ARG A 195 -7.70 -12.70 -13.37
N ALA A 196 -8.09 -11.43 -13.51
CA ALA A 196 -7.95 -10.69 -14.76
C ALA A 196 -6.49 -10.52 -15.22
N LEU A 197 -5.50 -10.70 -14.33
CA LEU A 197 -4.08 -10.77 -14.69
C LEU A 197 -3.65 -12.14 -15.25
N GLY A 198 -4.55 -13.09 -15.35
CA GLY A 198 -4.26 -14.46 -15.80
C GLY A 198 -3.71 -15.36 -14.69
N VAL A 199 -3.90 -14.98 -13.43
CA VAL A 199 -3.52 -15.82 -12.27
C VAL A 199 -4.61 -16.86 -12.05
N LEU A 200 -4.19 -18.13 -11.92
CA LEU A 200 -5.09 -19.23 -11.58
C LEU A 200 -5.37 -19.14 -10.06
N ILE A 201 -6.64 -18.98 -9.72
CA ILE A 201 -7.13 -18.93 -8.34
C ILE A 201 -8.42 -19.76 -8.28
N ASP A 202 -8.41 -20.81 -7.50
CA ASP A 202 -9.59 -21.68 -7.25
C ASP A 202 -10.55 -21.04 -6.23
#